data_33ea3a71a537323c134f6b99b8ff2c87
#
_entry.id   33ea3a71a537323c134f6b99b8ff2c87
#
_cell.length_a   1.000
_cell.length_b   1.000
_cell.length_c   1.000
_cell.angle_alpha   90.00
_cell.angle_beta   90.00
_cell.angle_gamma   90.00
#
_symmetry.space_group_name_H-M   'P 1'
#
loop_
_entity.id
_entity.type
_entity.pdbx_description
1 polymer ?
#
loop_
_entity_poly.entity_id
_entity_poly.type
_entity_poly.pdbx_seq_one_letter_code
_entity_poly.pdbx_strand_id
1 'polypeptide(L)'
;MKPLFIAAAIALCSLTTPSRADIQTSPVQFKKGTRSATIEGSIKGGQTIDYTLRARAGQTMSVMLATKHGANYFNVLPPGSNDEALFVGSSGGNEWTGVLPADGEYKVRVYLMRSAARRNEAANYTLKVGIAGTSRPTEFGKAPASDAKVKGTGYHATGPLPCRMGNDKPIQCEFGVIRGEPGNAEVHITPPGGLTRVLTFMGANVTTNPGEKVEAVKQGYDWSVKVNDYKHYTIPEAVISGG
;
A
#
# COMPACT_ATOMS: atom_id res chain seq x y z
N MET A 1 -24.64 -22.36 -77.13
CA MET A 1 -25.03 -22.21 -75.72
C MET A 1 -23.73 -22.19 -74.91
N LYS A 2 -23.27 -21.04 -74.39
CA LYS A 2 -22.08 -20.95 -73.52
C LYS A 2 -22.54 -20.82 -72.10
N PRO A 3 -22.04 -21.61 -71.15
CA PRO A 3 -22.36 -21.39 -69.72
C PRO A 3 -21.51 -20.24 -69.14
N LEU A 4 -22.22 -19.37 -68.44
CA LEU A 4 -21.66 -18.22 -67.73
C LEU A 4 -21.26 -18.71 -66.32
N PHE A 5 -19.96 -18.74 -66.00
CA PHE A 5 -19.48 -19.03 -64.63
C PHE A 5 -19.48 -17.75 -63.83
N ILE A 6 -20.38 -17.68 -62.82
CA ILE A 6 -20.39 -16.62 -61.86
C ILE A 6 -19.41 -17.02 -60.73
N ALA A 7 -18.28 -16.34 -60.63
CA ALA A 7 -17.34 -16.49 -59.53
C ALA A 7 -17.84 -15.66 -58.33
N ALA A 8 -18.31 -16.33 -57.27
CA ALA A 8 -18.64 -15.69 -56.02
C ALA A 8 -17.35 -15.42 -55.22
N ALA A 9 -16.96 -14.16 -55.09
CA ALA A 9 -15.87 -13.74 -54.22
C ALA A 9 -16.37 -13.70 -52.76
N ILE A 10 -15.91 -14.67 -51.96
CA ILE A 10 -16.14 -14.68 -50.50
C ILE A 10 -15.13 -13.72 -49.88
N ALA A 11 -15.60 -12.54 -49.46
CA ALA A 11 -14.80 -11.60 -48.66
C ALA A 11 -14.64 -12.17 -47.22
N LEU A 12 -13.43 -12.65 -46.90
CA LEU A 12 -13.06 -13.05 -45.54
C LEU A 12 -12.92 -11.76 -44.71
N CYS A 13 -13.95 -11.42 -43.95
CA CYS A 13 -13.90 -10.37 -42.95
C CYS A 13 -13.10 -10.86 -41.73
N SER A 14 -11.81 -10.50 -41.65
CA SER A 14 -10.96 -10.80 -40.51
C SER A 14 -11.44 -10.02 -39.29
N LEU A 15 -12.18 -10.69 -38.39
CA LEU A 15 -12.56 -10.17 -37.08
C LEU A 15 -11.28 -10.06 -36.21
N THR A 16 -10.68 -8.88 -36.18
CA THR A 16 -9.64 -8.55 -35.18
C THR A 16 -10.31 -8.45 -33.83
N THR A 17 -10.25 -9.50 -33.02
CA THR A 17 -10.64 -9.44 -31.62
C THR A 17 -9.68 -8.47 -30.90
N PRO A 18 -10.21 -7.50 -30.11
CA PRO A 18 -9.35 -6.65 -29.31
C PRO A 18 -8.58 -7.54 -28.32
N SER A 19 -7.26 -7.52 -28.40
CA SER A 19 -6.40 -8.20 -27.44
C SER A 19 -6.62 -7.56 -26.06
N ARG A 20 -7.36 -8.26 -25.22
CA ARG A 20 -7.48 -7.91 -23.79
C ARG A 20 -6.08 -8.03 -23.20
N ALA A 21 -5.60 -6.98 -22.53
CA ALA A 21 -4.32 -7.03 -21.84
C ALA A 21 -4.30 -8.27 -20.94
N ASP A 22 -3.41 -9.20 -21.22
CA ASP A 22 -3.32 -10.47 -20.50
C ASP A 22 -2.57 -10.19 -19.19
N ILE A 23 -3.30 -10.34 -18.06
CA ILE A 23 -2.71 -10.20 -16.72
C ILE A 23 -2.11 -11.56 -16.36
N GLN A 24 -0.80 -11.64 -16.36
CA GLN A 24 -0.09 -12.82 -15.88
C GLN A 24 -0.08 -12.84 -14.36
N THR A 25 -0.37 -13.99 -13.75
CA THR A 25 -0.30 -14.17 -12.31
C THR A 25 0.90 -15.04 -11.94
N SER A 26 1.69 -14.60 -10.97
CA SER A 26 2.88 -15.30 -10.48
C SER A 26 2.89 -15.32 -8.95
N PRO A 27 2.84 -16.48 -8.29
CA PRO A 27 2.90 -16.54 -6.84
C PRO A 27 4.28 -16.17 -6.31
N VAL A 28 4.33 -15.31 -5.29
CA VAL A 28 5.55 -14.98 -4.56
C VAL A 28 5.92 -16.15 -3.66
N GLN A 29 7.13 -16.68 -3.84
CA GLN A 29 7.63 -17.78 -3.02
C GLN A 29 8.74 -17.29 -2.10
N PHE A 30 8.54 -17.42 -0.79
CA PHE A 30 9.58 -17.18 0.19
C PHE A 30 10.43 -18.44 0.40
N LYS A 31 11.74 -18.30 0.39
CA LYS A 31 12.63 -19.40 0.76
C LYS A 31 12.36 -19.82 2.22
N LYS A 32 12.51 -21.11 2.51
CA LYS A 32 12.32 -21.63 3.88
C LYS A 32 13.11 -20.81 4.89
N GLY A 33 12.43 -20.30 5.91
CA GLY A 33 13.03 -19.49 6.97
C GLY A 33 13.20 -18.01 6.63
N THR A 34 12.80 -17.55 5.43
CA THR A 34 12.82 -16.14 5.06
C THR A 34 11.42 -15.54 5.06
N ARG A 35 11.35 -14.21 5.21
CA ARG A 35 10.12 -13.42 5.15
C ARG A 35 10.14 -12.42 3.98
N SER A 36 11.06 -12.59 3.06
CA SER A 36 11.18 -11.75 1.87
C SER A 36 11.57 -12.56 0.66
N ALA A 37 11.19 -12.10 -0.51
CA ALA A 37 11.57 -12.62 -1.80
C ALA A 37 12.12 -11.50 -2.67
N THR A 38 13.10 -11.84 -3.52
CA THR A 38 13.60 -10.99 -4.58
C THR A 38 13.31 -11.68 -5.90
N ILE A 39 12.63 -10.98 -6.80
CA ILE A 39 12.14 -11.49 -8.08
C ILE A 39 12.72 -10.60 -9.17
N GLU A 40 13.45 -11.19 -10.11
CA GLU A 40 13.86 -10.50 -11.33
C GLU A 40 12.82 -10.74 -12.42
N GLY A 41 12.43 -9.69 -13.12
CA GLY A 41 11.41 -9.78 -14.15
C GLY A 41 11.60 -8.75 -15.27
N SER A 42 10.83 -8.97 -16.32
CA SER A 42 10.72 -8.03 -17.43
C SER A 42 9.27 -7.88 -17.84
N ILE A 43 8.91 -6.71 -18.35
CA ILE A 43 7.57 -6.39 -18.83
C ILE A 43 7.68 -5.60 -20.13
N LYS A 44 6.73 -5.79 -21.06
CA LYS A 44 6.74 -5.14 -22.37
C LYS A 44 5.34 -4.70 -22.77
N GLY A 45 5.24 -3.49 -23.30
CA GLY A 45 3.98 -2.96 -23.84
C GLY A 45 2.85 -2.96 -22.81
N GLY A 46 1.70 -3.50 -23.20
CA GLY A 46 0.51 -3.59 -22.35
C GLY A 46 0.47 -4.77 -21.37
N GLN A 47 1.56 -5.53 -21.24
CA GLN A 47 1.62 -6.62 -20.27
C GLN A 47 1.45 -6.10 -18.84
N THR A 48 0.83 -6.93 -18.00
CA THR A 48 0.66 -6.68 -16.57
C THR A 48 0.95 -7.97 -15.83
N ILE A 49 1.71 -7.89 -14.73
CA ILE A 49 2.04 -9.07 -13.92
C ILE A 49 1.54 -8.83 -12.50
N ASP A 50 0.68 -9.73 -12.03
CA ASP A 50 0.20 -9.77 -10.64
C ASP A 50 1.03 -10.78 -9.85
N TYR A 51 1.91 -10.30 -8.98
CA TYR A 51 2.60 -11.12 -8.00
C TYR A 51 1.68 -11.32 -6.79
N THR A 52 1.25 -12.58 -6.56
CA THR A 52 0.29 -12.90 -5.51
C THR A 52 0.95 -13.47 -4.28
N LEU A 53 0.47 -13.07 -3.09
CA LEU A 53 0.92 -13.62 -1.83
C LEU A 53 -0.19 -13.57 -0.79
N ARG A 54 -0.28 -14.63 0.04
CA ARG A 54 -1.21 -14.65 1.16
C ARG A 54 -0.60 -14.00 2.38
N ALA A 55 -1.37 -13.12 3.00
CA ALA A 55 -0.98 -12.43 4.22
C ALA A 55 -2.20 -12.27 5.16
N ARG A 56 -1.93 -11.85 6.40
CA ARG A 56 -2.96 -11.64 7.43
C ARG A 56 -3.10 -10.16 7.75
N ALA A 57 -4.26 -9.79 8.21
CA ALA A 57 -4.50 -8.48 8.82
C ALA A 57 -3.46 -8.19 9.92
N GLY A 58 -3.02 -6.95 10.00
CA GLY A 58 -2.00 -6.51 10.96
C GLY A 58 -0.55 -6.88 10.60
N GLN A 59 -0.30 -7.67 9.57
CA GLN A 59 1.06 -7.84 9.05
C GLN A 59 1.52 -6.59 8.31
N THR A 60 2.83 -6.33 8.33
CA THR A 60 3.43 -5.26 7.53
C THR A 60 3.99 -5.86 6.25
N MET A 61 3.53 -5.34 5.11
CA MET A 61 4.11 -5.66 3.80
C MET A 61 5.03 -4.54 3.36
N SER A 62 6.21 -4.90 2.85
CA SER A 62 7.13 -3.98 2.17
C SER A 62 7.32 -4.41 0.73
N VAL A 63 7.27 -3.45 -0.19
CA VAL A 63 7.46 -3.67 -1.63
C VAL A 63 8.41 -2.61 -2.17
N MET A 64 9.43 -3.04 -2.92
CA MET A 64 10.37 -2.17 -3.63
C MET A 64 10.52 -2.67 -5.06
N LEU A 65 10.37 -1.79 -6.04
CA LEU A 65 10.60 -2.05 -7.45
C LEU A 65 11.83 -1.27 -7.93
N ALA A 66 12.95 -1.93 -8.08
CA ALA A 66 14.15 -1.34 -8.68
C ALA A 66 14.11 -1.51 -10.20
N THR A 67 14.09 -0.41 -10.93
CA THR A 67 14.04 -0.37 -12.39
C THR A 67 14.80 0.85 -12.91
N LYS A 68 15.36 0.76 -14.13
CA LYS A 68 15.93 1.91 -14.84
C LYS A 68 14.90 2.60 -15.73
N HIS A 69 13.69 2.06 -15.85
CA HIS A 69 12.65 2.57 -16.73
C HIS A 69 11.71 3.51 -15.97
N GLY A 70 11.73 4.80 -16.30
CA GLY A 70 10.97 5.83 -15.58
C GLY A 70 9.43 5.73 -15.66
N ALA A 71 8.90 4.78 -16.42
CA ALA A 71 7.46 4.54 -16.53
C ALA A 71 7.04 3.13 -16.06
N ASN A 72 7.92 2.41 -15.38
CA ASN A 72 7.63 1.09 -14.80
C ASN A 72 7.32 1.25 -13.31
N TYR A 73 6.12 0.86 -12.90
CA TYR A 73 5.58 1.03 -11.55
C TYR A 73 4.89 -0.23 -11.07
N PHE A 74 4.52 -0.23 -9.79
CA PHE A 74 3.65 -1.25 -9.23
C PHE A 74 2.50 -0.64 -8.42
N ASN A 75 1.42 -1.41 -8.27
CA ASN A 75 0.32 -1.12 -7.35
C ASN A 75 0.20 -2.27 -6.35
N VAL A 76 -0.29 -2.00 -5.14
CA VAL A 76 -0.64 -3.03 -4.16
C VAL A 76 -2.16 -3.08 -4.04
N LEU A 77 -2.75 -4.22 -4.36
CA LEU A 77 -4.20 -4.45 -4.31
C LEU A 77 -4.55 -5.35 -3.13
N PRO A 78 -5.61 -5.02 -2.36
CA PRO A 78 -6.09 -5.86 -1.27
C PRO A 78 -6.80 -7.12 -1.77
N PRO A 79 -7.08 -8.09 -0.88
CA PRO A 79 -7.84 -9.28 -1.22
C PRO A 79 -9.18 -8.96 -1.87
N GLY A 80 -9.50 -9.70 -2.95
CA GLY A 80 -10.75 -9.54 -3.70
C GLY A 80 -10.80 -8.36 -4.67
N SER A 81 -9.86 -7.39 -4.59
CA SER A 81 -9.82 -6.25 -5.50
C SER A 81 -9.09 -6.54 -6.80
N ASN A 82 -9.57 -5.90 -7.90
CA ASN A 82 -8.87 -5.86 -9.19
C ASN A 82 -8.54 -4.43 -9.64
N ASP A 83 -9.18 -3.43 -9.06
CA ASP A 83 -9.10 -2.03 -9.49
C ASP A 83 -8.72 -1.09 -8.34
N GLU A 84 -9.24 -1.33 -7.15
CA GLU A 84 -8.97 -0.50 -5.98
C GLU A 84 -7.65 -0.94 -5.33
N ALA A 85 -6.69 -0.02 -5.20
CA ALA A 85 -5.36 -0.30 -4.70
C ALA A 85 -5.10 0.39 -3.35
N LEU A 86 -4.40 -0.31 -2.45
CA LEU A 86 -3.84 0.27 -1.22
C LEU A 86 -2.70 1.24 -1.52
N PHE A 87 -1.99 1.02 -2.64
CA PHE A 87 -0.89 1.85 -3.10
C PHE A 87 -0.85 1.91 -4.61
N VAL A 88 -0.64 3.12 -5.16
CA VAL A 88 -0.50 3.39 -6.59
C VAL A 88 0.89 3.95 -6.85
N GLY A 89 1.78 3.15 -7.44
CA GLY A 89 3.19 3.50 -7.65
C GLY A 89 3.41 4.68 -8.59
N SER A 90 2.56 4.88 -9.58
CA SER A 90 2.68 6.04 -10.48
C SER A 90 2.52 7.40 -9.79
N SER A 91 1.94 7.43 -8.60
CA SER A 91 1.80 8.64 -7.76
C SER A 91 2.70 8.58 -6.51
N GLY A 92 2.95 7.38 -5.97
CA GLY A 92 3.67 7.18 -4.71
C GLY A 92 5.13 6.76 -4.86
N GLY A 93 5.59 6.50 -6.10
CA GLY A 93 6.93 6.01 -6.36
C GLY A 93 7.05 4.48 -6.39
N ASN A 94 8.27 3.98 -6.32
CA ASN A 94 8.57 2.55 -6.45
C ASN A 94 8.94 1.87 -5.13
N GLU A 95 8.56 2.45 -4.01
CA GLU A 95 8.71 1.89 -2.67
C GLU A 95 7.43 2.08 -1.87
N TRP A 96 7.01 1.03 -1.16
CA TRP A 96 5.85 1.07 -0.29
C TRP A 96 6.03 0.14 0.90
N THR A 97 5.59 0.60 2.07
CA THR A 97 5.45 -0.21 3.27
C THR A 97 4.14 0.16 3.95
N GLY A 98 3.34 -0.83 4.32
CA GLY A 98 2.05 -0.60 4.95
C GLY A 98 1.56 -1.79 5.75
N VAL A 99 0.71 -1.51 6.75
CA VAL A 99 -0.01 -2.53 7.51
C VAL A 99 -1.17 -3.04 6.69
N LEU A 100 -1.33 -4.35 6.62
CA LEU A 100 -2.36 -4.99 5.83
C LEU A 100 -3.71 -4.97 6.55
N PRO A 101 -4.79 -4.48 5.91
CA PRO A 101 -6.09 -4.30 6.57
C PRO A 101 -6.89 -5.60 6.73
N ALA A 102 -6.59 -6.65 5.95
CA ALA A 102 -7.41 -7.87 5.90
C ALA A 102 -6.57 -9.13 5.72
N ASP A 103 -7.15 -10.28 6.10
CA ASP A 103 -6.63 -11.59 5.73
C ASP A 103 -6.94 -11.88 4.26
N GLY A 104 -5.99 -12.48 3.54
CA GLY A 104 -6.27 -12.95 2.17
C GLY A 104 -5.09 -12.88 1.22
N GLU A 105 -5.40 -12.99 -0.08
CA GLU A 105 -4.43 -12.91 -1.15
C GLU A 105 -4.31 -11.49 -1.67
N TYR A 106 -3.14 -10.91 -1.48
CA TYR A 106 -2.74 -9.60 -2.01
C TYR A 106 -2.08 -9.74 -3.37
N LYS A 107 -2.16 -8.69 -4.20
CA LYS A 107 -1.49 -8.62 -5.49
C LYS A 107 -0.55 -7.42 -5.52
N VAL A 108 0.69 -7.66 -5.91
CA VAL A 108 1.62 -6.61 -6.31
C VAL A 108 1.62 -6.59 -7.83
N ARG A 109 0.90 -5.63 -8.41
CA ARG A 109 0.71 -5.50 -9.85
C ARG A 109 1.79 -4.64 -10.46
N VAL A 110 2.67 -5.23 -11.28
CA VAL A 110 3.70 -4.52 -12.03
C VAL A 110 3.20 -4.20 -13.43
N TYR A 111 3.42 -2.95 -13.88
CA TYR A 111 2.94 -2.46 -15.16
C TYR A 111 3.81 -1.33 -15.73
N LEU A 112 3.64 -1.04 -17.03
CA LEU A 112 4.12 0.16 -17.67
C LEU A 112 3.01 1.21 -17.78
N MET A 113 3.34 2.48 -17.58
CA MET A 113 2.42 3.59 -17.85
C MET A 113 1.89 3.53 -19.29
N ARG A 114 0.62 3.94 -19.47
CA ARG A 114 -0.09 3.85 -20.78
C ARG A 114 0.70 4.42 -21.96
N SER A 115 1.45 5.50 -21.76
CA SER A 115 2.26 6.11 -22.82
C SER A 115 3.40 5.19 -23.27
N ALA A 116 4.14 4.58 -22.34
CA ALA A 116 5.20 3.63 -22.62
C ALA A 116 4.64 2.31 -23.18
N ALA A 117 3.52 1.83 -22.62
CA ALA A 117 2.81 0.64 -23.09
C ALA A 117 2.39 0.78 -24.58
N ARG A 118 1.83 1.92 -24.98
CA ARG A 118 1.46 2.18 -26.39
C ARG A 118 2.65 2.23 -27.33
N ARG A 119 3.83 2.65 -26.86
CA ARG A 119 5.07 2.60 -27.62
C ARG A 119 5.74 1.22 -27.63
N ASN A 120 5.10 0.24 -26.97
CA ASN A 120 5.59 -1.14 -26.85
C ASN A 120 7.00 -1.21 -26.22
N GLU A 121 7.28 -0.28 -25.28
CA GLU A 121 8.54 -0.24 -24.54
C GLU A 121 8.70 -1.47 -23.64
N ALA A 122 9.93 -1.81 -23.28
CA ALA A 122 10.25 -2.90 -22.38
C ALA A 122 11.03 -2.39 -21.16
N ALA A 123 10.76 -2.96 -19.99
CA ALA A 123 11.46 -2.65 -18.76
C ALA A 123 11.89 -3.93 -18.03
N ASN A 124 13.16 -3.97 -17.61
CA ASN A 124 13.64 -4.94 -16.64
C ASN A 124 13.53 -4.34 -15.25
N TYR A 125 13.23 -5.18 -14.28
CA TYR A 125 13.10 -4.77 -12.89
C TYR A 125 13.52 -5.87 -11.91
N THR A 126 13.83 -5.45 -10.70
CA THR A 126 13.96 -6.33 -9.53
C THR A 126 12.87 -5.93 -8.54
N LEU A 127 11.94 -6.84 -8.26
CA LEU A 127 10.88 -6.67 -7.28
C LEU A 127 11.29 -7.34 -5.97
N LYS A 128 11.35 -6.59 -4.88
CA LYS A 128 11.52 -7.14 -3.53
C LYS A 128 10.20 -7.03 -2.80
N VAL A 129 9.73 -8.16 -2.25
CA VAL A 129 8.51 -8.23 -1.44
C VAL A 129 8.86 -8.84 -0.10
N GLY A 130 8.46 -8.18 0.98
CA GLY A 130 8.65 -8.67 2.35
C GLY A 130 7.35 -8.66 3.12
N ILE A 131 7.18 -9.66 4.01
CA ILE A 131 6.11 -9.70 5.01
C ILE A 131 6.79 -9.79 6.37
N ALA A 132 6.70 -8.74 7.14
CA ALA A 132 6.96 -8.84 8.57
C ALA A 132 5.78 -9.57 9.22
N GLY A 133 6.05 -10.35 10.27
CA GLY A 133 4.99 -10.99 11.06
C GLY A 133 3.92 -9.95 11.38
N THR A 134 2.70 -10.43 11.77
CA THR A 134 1.79 -9.48 12.39
C THR A 134 2.65 -8.58 13.23
N SER A 135 2.58 -7.26 13.03
CA SER A 135 2.82 -6.38 14.13
C SER A 135 1.78 -6.83 15.17
N ARG A 136 2.06 -7.96 15.83
CA ARG A 136 1.74 -8.04 17.23
C ARG A 136 2.34 -6.76 17.71
N PRO A 137 1.56 -5.82 18.29
CA PRO A 137 2.14 -4.63 18.86
C PRO A 137 3.40 -5.14 19.53
N THR A 138 4.57 -4.75 19.01
CA THR A 138 5.87 -5.20 19.53
C THR A 138 5.71 -4.92 20.97
N GLU A 139 5.63 -5.92 21.84
CA GLU A 139 5.29 -5.79 23.24
C GLU A 139 5.55 -4.35 23.73
N PHE A 140 4.69 -3.42 23.31
CA PHE A 140 4.47 -2.20 24.03
C PHE A 140 3.94 -2.72 25.33
N GLY A 141 4.75 -2.73 26.35
CA GLY A 141 4.48 -3.43 27.59
C GLY A 141 2.99 -3.39 27.91
N LYS A 142 2.47 -4.47 28.39
CA LYS A 142 1.04 -4.76 28.58
C LYS A 142 0.24 -3.50 28.88
N ALA A 143 -0.66 -3.10 27.97
CA ALA A 143 -1.55 -1.97 28.19
C ALA A 143 -2.15 -2.07 29.60
N PRO A 144 -2.33 -0.98 30.33
CA PRO A 144 -2.96 -1.01 31.63
C PRO A 144 -4.21 -1.87 31.57
N ALA A 145 -4.43 -2.75 32.55
CA ALA A 145 -5.57 -3.68 32.55
C ALA A 145 -6.94 -2.99 32.48
N SER A 146 -6.96 -1.67 32.66
CA SER A 146 -8.14 -0.79 32.61
C SER A 146 -8.41 -0.18 31.22
N ASP A 147 -7.50 -0.30 30.25
CA ASP A 147 -7.71 0.30 28.91
C ASP A 147 -8.46 -0.67 27.98
N ALA A 148 -9.77 -0.57 28.01
CA ALA A 148 -10.67 -1.42 27.25
C ALA A 148 -10.61 -1.10 25.75
N LYS A 149 -10.73 -2.11 24.88
CA LYS A 149 -10.81 -1.91 23.45
C LYS A 149 -12.19 -1.47 23.00
N VAL A 150 -12.24 -0.62 21.98
CA VAL A 150 -13.47 -0.25 21.29
C VAL A 150 -14.08 -1.49 20.63
N LYS A 151 -15.35 -1.77 20.93
CA LYS A 151 -16.05 -2.98 20.44
C LYS A 151 -16.00 -3.07 18.91
N GLY A 152 -15.61 -4.22 18.41
CA GLY A 152 -15.52 -4.49 16.97
C GLY A 152 -14.25 -3.96 16.29
N THR A 153 -13.32 -3.39 17.07
CA THR A 153 -12.02 -2.93 16.58
C THR A 153 -10.86 -3.55 17.37
N GLY A 154 -9.63 -3.40 16.86
CA GLY A 154 -8.42 -3.74 17.63
C GLY A 154 -7.90 -2.60 18.48
N TYR A 155 -8.54 -1.43 18.46
CA TYR A 155 -8.06 -0.19 19.06
C TYR A 155 -8.59 0.06 20.45
N HIS A 156 -7.80 0.77 21.27
CA HIS A 156 -8.19 1.24 22.61
C HIS A 156 -9.01 2.54 22.54
N ALA A 157 -8.81 3.34 21.49
CA ALA A 157 -9.69 4.47 21.16
C ALA A 157 -9.68 4.70 19.65
N THR A 158 -10.75 5.31 19.14
CA THR A 158 -10.92 5.76 17.75
C THR A 158 -11.61 7.12 17.73
N GLY A 159 -11.40 7.89 16.66
CA GLY A 159 -12.08 9.18 16.47
C GLY A 159 -11.38 10.03 15.42
N PRO A 160 -11.86 11.26 15.23
CA PRO A 160 -11.21 12.22 14.36
C PRO A 160 -10.05 12.95 15.05
N LEU A 161 -9.02 13.31 14.28
CA LEU A 161 -7.96 14.23 14.70
C LEU A 161 -7.61 15.22 13.59
N PRO A 162 -7.13 16.43 13.91
CA PRO A 162 -6.71 17.38 12.91
C PRO A 162 -5.48 16.90 12.14
N CYS A 163 -5.56 16.96 10.82
CA CYS A 163 -4.44 16.66 9.94
C CYS A 163 -4.41 17.61 8.74
N ARG A 164 -3.25 17.72 8.07
CA ARG A 164 -3.06 18.58 6.92
C ARG A 164 -2.01 18.00 5.98
N MET A 165 -2.24 18.12 4.68
CA MET A 165 -1.32 17.73 3.63
C MET A 165 -0.74 19.00 2.98
N GLY A 166 0.58 19.16 3.03
CA GLY A 166 1.26 20.35 2.49
C GLY A 166 0.73 21.66 3.07
N ASN A 167 0.37 22.58 2.19
CA ASN A 167 -0.20 23.89 2.53
C ASN A 167 -1.73 23.92 2.48
N ASP A 168 -2.39 22.78 2.34
CA ASP A 168 -3.84 22.68 2.30
C ASP A 168 -4.46 23.09 3.64
N LYS A 169 -5.77 23.37 3.59
CA LYS A 169 -6.52 23.64 4.81
C LYS A 169 -6.54 22.42 5.70
N PRO A 170 -6.52 22.60 7.04
CA PRO A 170 -6.70 21.48 7.96
C PRO A 170 -7.99 20.70 7.68
N ILE A 171 -7.90 19.38 7.72
CA ILE A 171 -9.01 18.45 7.57
C ILE A 171 -9.06 17.52 8.80
N GLN A 172 -10.08 16.69 8.90
CA GLN A 172 -10.18 15.64 9.91
C GLN A 172 -9.72 14.32 9.31
N CYS A 173 -8.76 13.68 9.96
CA CYS A 173 -8.35 12.31 9.69
C CYS A 173 -8.96 11.39 10.75
N GLU A 174 -9.38 10.20 10.38
CA GLU A 174 -9.78 9.17 11.36
C GLU A 174 -8.54 8.54 12.01
N PHE A 175 -8.60 8.30 13.33
CA PHE A 175 -7.55 7.57 14.00
C PHE A 175 -8.06 6.33 14.73
N GLY A 176 -7.16 5.36 14.87
CA GLY A 176 -7.27 4.27 15.85
C GLY A 176 -5.96 4.17 16.61
N VAL A 177 -6.01 3.97 17.92
CA VAL A 177 -4.80 3.87 18.75
C VAL A 177 -4.72 2.52 19.47
N ILE A 178 -3.52 1.93 19.43
CA ILE A 178 -3.14 0.78 20.25
C ILE A 178 -2.14 1.30 21.28
N ARG A 179 -2.53 1.31 22.55
CA ARG A 179 -1.69 1.75 23.66
C ARG A 179 -0.92 0.59 24.27
N GLY A 180 0.29 0.88 24.71
CA GLY A 180 1.14 -0.01 25.49
C GLY A 180 1.40 0.54 26.88
N GLU A 181 2.66 0.47 27.33
CA GLU A 181 3.09 1.14 28.56
C GLU A 181 2.92 2.66 28.46
N PRO A 182 2.83 3.39 29.58
CA PRO A 182 2.66 4.84 29.58
C PRO A 182 3.65 5.54 28.65
N GLY A 183 3.11 6.35 27.71
CA GLY A 183 3.89 7.05 26.69
C GLY A 183 4.21 6.24 25.43
N ASN A 184 3.82 4.96 25.36
CA ASN A 184 4.01 4.11 24.20
C ASN A 184 2.67 3.82 23.50
N ALA A 185 2.57 4.13 22.22
CA ALA A 185 1.35 3.89 21.45
C ALA A 185 1.65 3.76 19.94
N GLU A 186 0.82 3.00 19.25
CA GLU A 186 0.70 3.05 17.77
C GLU A 186 -0.58 3.80 17.44
N VAL A 187 -0.44 4.91 16.72
CA VAL A 187 -1.54 5.72 16.24
C VAL A 187 -1.68 5.51 14.74
N HIS A 188 -2.76 4.87 14.34
CA HIS A 188 -3.13 4.60 12.95
C HIS A 188 -3.98 5.76 12.46
N ILE A 189 -3.54 6.51 11.47
CA ILE A 189 -4.21 7.72 10.98
C ILE A 189 -4.60 7.52 9.52
N THR A 190 -5.88 7.70 9.21
CA THR A 190 -6.44 7.55 7.86
C THR A 190 -7.05 8.89 7.42
N PRO A 191 -6.44 9.58 6.45
CA PRO A 191 -7.06 10.76 5.85
C PRO A 191 -8.25 10.35 4.97
N PRO A 192 -9.22 11.23 4.74
CA PRO A 192 -10.34 10.97 3.82
C PRO A 192 -9.83 10.53 2.44
N GLY A 193 -10.28 9.35 1.98
CA GLY A 193 -9.87 8.77 0.70
C GLY A 193 -8.39 8.39 0.58
N GLY A 194 -7.64 8.39 1.69
CA GLY A 194 -6.21 8.10 1.72
C GLY A 194 -5.87 6.81 2.46
N LEU A 195 -4.57 6.49 2.45
CA LEU A 195 -4.02 5.30 3.11
C LEU A 195 -3.77 5.56 4.60
N THR A 196 -3.96 4.54 5.41
CA THR A 196 -3.63 4.55 6.83
C THR A 196 -2.13 4.65 7.03
N ARG A 197 -1.72 5.61 7.85
CA ARG A 197 -0.35 5.78 8.34
C ARG A 197 -0.27 5.33 9.79
N VAL A 198 0.82 4.67 10.14
CA VAL A 198 1.13 4.32 11.53
C VAL A 198 2.22 5.25 12.04
N LEU A 199 1.95 5.91 13.14
CA LEU A 199 2.93 6.64 13.95
C LEU A 199 3.16 5.85 15.23
N THR A 200 4.41 5.51 15.50
CA THR A 200 4.81 4.76 16.70
C THR A 200 5.45 5.70 17.69
N PHE A 201 4.83 5.85 18.83
CA PHE A 201 5.31 6.63 19.98
C PHE A 201 6.05 5.70 20.95
N MET A 202 7.26 6.07 21.33
CA MET A 202 8.06 5.45 22.38
C MET A 202 8.60 6.57 23.28
N GLY A 203 7.79 7.01 24.20
CA GLY A 203 8.03 8.23 24.97
C GLY A 203 8.08 9.46 24.05
N ALA A 204 9.20 10.18 24.07
CA ALA A 204 9.41 11.35 23.21
C ALA A 204 9.86 11.00 21.78
N ASN A 205 10.20 9.75 21.50
CA ASN A 205 10.63 9.32 20.20
C ASN A 205 9.41 8.88 19.37
N VAL A 206 9.23 9.51 18.20
CA VAL A 206 8.14 9.18 17.28
C VAL A 206 8.74 8.71 15.95
N THR A 207 8.28 7.56 15.51
CA THR A 207 8.71 6.96 14.22
C THR A 207 7.53 6.63 13.33
N THR A 208 7.78 6.40 12.07
CA THR A 208 6.81 5.95 11.06
C THR A 208 7.48 4.95 10.12
N ASN A 209 6.97 4.82 8.90
CA ASN A 209 7.53 3.90 7.91
C ASN A 209 9.04 4.14 7.68
N PRO A 210 9.83 3.08 7.47
CA PRO A 210 11.25 3.20 7.17
C PRO A 210 11.50 4.14 5.98
N GLY A 211 12.50 5.04 6.13
CA GLY A 211 12.89 6.00 5.11
C GLY A 211 12.13 7.32 5.10
N GLU A 212 11.11 7.48 5.95
CA GLU A 212 10.41 8.76 6.11
C GLU A 212 10.99 9.58 7.26
N LYS A 213 11.17 10.87 7.03
CA LYS A 213 11.60 11.83 8.06
C LYS A 213 10.41 12.18 8.96
N VAL A 214 10.58 12.06 10.26
CA VAL A 214 9.59 12.46 11.26
C VAL A 214 10.16 13.56 12.13
N GLU A 215 9.41 14.62 12.30
CA GLU A 215 9.64 15.66 13.30
C GLU A 215 8.42 15.68 14.23
N ALA A 216 8.62 15.41 15.51
CA ALA A 216 7.57 15.41 16.51
C ALA A 216 7.93 16.32 17.66
N VAL A 217 7.05 17.24 17.99
CA VAL A 217 7.23 18.20 19.08
C VAL A 217 5.97 18.20 19.94
N LYS A 218 6.15 18.02 21.26
CA LYS A 218 5.05 18.16 22.22
C LYS A 218 4.82 19.63 22.53
N GLN A 219 3.62 20.10 22.33
CA GLN A 219 3.20 21.47 22.61
C GLN A 219 2.00 21.45 23.58
N GLY A 220 2.26 21.64 24.86
CA GLY A 220 1.22 21.51 25.89
C GLY A 220 0.69 20.08 25.99
N TYR A 221 -0.60 19.91 25.71
CA TYR A 221 -1.28 18.61 25.71
C TYR A 221 -1.38 17.94 24.33
N ASP A 222 -0.75 18.53 23.31
CA ASP A 222 -0.80 18.01 21.95
C ASP A 222 0.60 17.70 21.41
N TRP A 223 0.68 16.70 20.57
CA TRP A 223 1.84 16.43 19.74
C TRP A 223 1.63 17.00 18.34
N SER A 224 2.54 17.87 17.90
CA SER A 224 2.65 18.26 16.51
C SER A 224 3.63 17.32 15.82
N VAL A 225 3.11 16.48 14.92
CA VAL A 225 3.91 15.49 14.18
C VAL A 225 3.91 15.85 12.70
N LYS A 226 5.12 15.95 12.13
CA LYS A 226 5.35 16.30 10.74
C LYS A 226 6.10 15.16 10.06
N VAL A 227 5.61 14.68 8.93
CA VAL A 227 6.22 13.60 8.16
C VAL A 227 6.58 14.09 6.76
N ASN A 228 7.86 13.94 6.39
CA ASN A 228 8.43 14.36 5.09
C ASN A 228 8.13 15.83 4.73
N ASP A 229 8.10 16.73 5.71
CA ASP A 229 7.78 18.15 5.56
C ASP A 229 6.43 18.47 4.87
N TYR A 230 5.62 17.44 4.64
CA TYR A 230 4.37 17.54 3.87
C TYR A 230 3.12 17.16 4.66
N LYS A 231 3.18 16.14 5.51
CA LYS A 231 2.02 15.65 6.28
C LYS A 231 2.13 16.13 7.72
N HIS A 232 1.10 16.81 8.21
CA HIS A 232 1.06 17.36 9.56
C HIS A 232 -0.11 16.76 10.32
N TYR A 233 0.14 16.33 11.56
CA TYR A 233 -0.86 15.74 12.45
C TYR A 233 -0.80 16.44 13.80
N THR A 234 -1.96 16.76 14.37
CA THR A 234 -2.08 17.21 15.74
C THR A 234 -2.71 16.09 16.55
N ILE A 235 -1.96 15.50 17.46
CA ILE A 235 -2.36 14.31 18.20
C ILE A 235 -2.44 14.67 19.68
N PRO A 236 -3.63 14.69 20.28
CA PRO A 236 -3.77 14.92 21.70
C PRO A 236 -3.02 13.87 22.54
N GLU A 237 -2.38 14.29 23.63
CA GLU A 237 -1.68 13.38 24.54
C GLU A 237 -2.61 12.27 25.05
N ALA A 238 -3.87 12.59 25.28
CA ALA A 238 -4.88 11.62 25.70
C ALA A 238 -5.08 10.47 24.71
N VAL A 239 -4.77 10.67 23.43
CA VAL A 239 -4.79 9.57 22.44
C VAL A 239 -3.70 8.57 22.77
N ILE A 240 -2.53 9.02 23.20
CA ILE A 240 -1.35 8.20 23.48
C ILE A 240 -1.42 7.57 24.88
N SER A 241 -1.72 8.38 25.89
CA SER A 241 -1.64 7.96 27.30
C SER A 241 -2.95 7.38 27.85
N GLY A 242 -4.08 7.59 27.17
CA GLY A 242 -5.41 7.36 27.73
C GLY A 242 -5.86 8.52 28.61
N GLY A 243 -7.14 8.56 28.93
CA GLY A 243 -7.74 9.52 29.84
C GLY A 243 -7.99 8.91 31.22
#